data_8cce7004e12fba4ab05d949825a4f1dc
#
_entry.id   8cce7004e12fba4ab05d949825a4f1dc
#
_cell.length_a   1.000
_cell.length_b   1.000
_cell.length_c   1.000
_cell.angle_alpha   90.00
_cell.angle_beta   90.00
_cell.angle_gamma   90.00
#
_symmetry.space_group_name_H-M   'P 1'
#
loop_
_entity.id
_entity.type
_entity.pdbx_description
1 polymer ?
#
loop_
_entity_poly.entity_id
_entity_poly.type
_entity_poly.pdbx_seq_one_letter_code
_entity_poly.pdbx_strand_id
1 'polypeptide(L)'
;MRPLPIIILLSLLLCSLASCLSDEDVSTSPDDRLYFSADSVAFDTIVSGMPTGTVRLTAYNPTDKTIALPSVYLEGGAGSAFKVNVDGTPLAEGSATDFEVMGKDSIMIYLFANTPQLDTDEPVRHEDYLVFQTGGGAVQKVKLTATGQSVINLPSTPITDDRTLDAARPYRIKDSLVVAEGATLTLPAGARLYFHGEARLIVYGTLLVLGTLDKPVVMRGDRFENMFEGQPYDRVPGQWGGVTLKAQSYGNYINYLDLHSSKTGLTLEAGDDLTREKLVMENSILHNATNNCFTATMANIYVGNCQITNAGGNCVELHGGDNTFAHCTIARFYPFTGGYGVALDFSNYLGEQRTPLERLDFINCIVTGNKDDDIMGNHSAYTEDAFEYRFFNCLLNTPPYADERLMDCLWDGEGRTSADRAAGFEPAFDDAQLIYKFNLSPSSRALNKGNAELSALTYPEDRLGKNRLADEAPDMGCYERQAGE
;
A
#
# COMPACT_ATOMS: atom_id res chain seq x y z
N MET A 1 -85.33 4.45 0.77
CA MET A 1 -83.86 4.70 0.97
C MET A 1 -83.33 5.34 -0.29
N ARG A 2 -82.80 6.54 -0.19
CA ARG A 2 -82.40 7.33 -1.37
C ARG A 2 -81.00 6.89 -1.81
N PRO A 3 -80.74 6.56 -3.11
CA PRO A 3 -79.47 6.06 -3.61
C PRO A 3 -78.36 7.14 -3.77
N LEU A 4 -78.66 8.40 -3.35
CA LEU A 4 -77.76 9.56 -3.56
C LEU A 4 -76.40 9.43 -2.90
N PRO A 5 -76.18 8.88 -1.69
CA PRO A 5 -74.89 8.80 -1.07
C PRO A 5 -73.96 7.76 -1.74
N ILE A 6 -74.51 6.72 -2.36
CA ILE A 6 -73.72 5.65 -3.04
C ILE A 6 -73.20 6.17 -4.36
N ILE A 7 -73.97 7.02 -5.08
CA ILE A 7 -73.51 7.63 -6.36
C ILE A 7 -72.41 8.65 -6.10
N ILE A 8 -72.44 9.43 -5.03
CA ILE A 8 -71.42 10.39 -4.63
C ILE A 8 -70.09 9.64 -4.22
N LEU A 9 -70.21 8.51 -3.49
CA LEU A 9 -69.07 7.71 -3.09
C LEU A 9 -68.44 7.02 -4.28
N LEU A 10 -69.19 6.57 -5.27
CA LEU A 10 -68.70 5.94 -6.49
C LEU A 10 -68.07 6.98 -7.41
N SER A 11 -68.57 8.19 -7.50
CA SER A 11 -67.95 9.28 -8.29
C SER A 11 -66.65 9.79 -7.65
N LEU A 12 -66.56 9.86 -6.32
CA LEU A 12 -65.28 10.16 -5.64
C LEU A 12 -64.25 9.05 -5.81
N LEU A 13 -64.68 7.79 -5.83
CA LEU A 13 -63.77 6.65 -6.08
C LEU A 13 -63.28 6.60 -7.54
N LEU A 14 -64.12 6.97 -8.52
CA LEU A 14 -63.73 7.10 -9.92
C LEU A 14 -62.77 8.29 -10.17
N CYS A 15 -62.96 9.42 -9.47
CA CYS A 15 -62.06 10.56 -9.55
C CYS A 15 -60.67 10.28 -8.93
N SER A 16 -60.59 9.40 -7.91
CA SER A 16 -59.31 9.01 -7.33
C SER A 16 -58.50 8.00 -8.20
N LEU A 17 -59.16 7.31 -9.15
CA LEU A 17 -58.51 6.42 -10.09
C LEU A 17 -58.02 7.11 -11.39
N ALA A 18 -58.50 8.34 -11.66
CA ALA A 18 -58.06 9.13 -12.83
C ALA A 18 -56.83 9.99 -12.56
N SER A 19 -56.30 9.97 -11.35
CA SER A 19 -55.18 10.85 -10.94
C SER A 19 -53.77 10.30 -11.14
N CYS A 20 -53.59 9.20 -11.86
CA CYS A 20 -52.28 8.58 -12.06
C CYS A 20 -52.00 8.19 -13.52
N LEU A 21 -52.55 8.91 -14.48
CA LEU A 21 -52.11 8.82 -15.88
C LEU A 21 -51.68 10.25 -16.28
N SER A 22 -50.56 10.74 -15.72
CA SER A 22 -49.80 11.75 -16.40
C SER A 22 -49.08 11.01 -17.56
N ASP A 23 -49.44 11.31 -18.82
CA ASP A 23 -48.59 10.99 -19.94
C ASP A 23 -47.25 11.63 -19.60
N GLU A 24 -46.19 10.84 -19.38
CA GLU A 24 -44.84 11.35 -19.19
C GLU A 24 -44.45 12.07 -20.45
N ASP A 25 -44.30 13.40 -20.37
CA ASP A 25 -43.96 14.25 -21.53
C ASP A 25 -42.48 13.99 -21.88
N VAL A 26 -42.29 13.10 -22.86
CA VAL A 26 -40.94 12.73 -23.34
C VAL A 26 -40.37 13.82 -24.24
N SER A 27 -39.17 14.25 -23.97
CA SER A 27 -38.49 15.26 -24.78
C SER A 27 -38.13 14.75 -26.18
N THR A 28 -38.46 15.57 -27.19
CA THR A 28 -38.05 15.41 -28.59
C THR A 28 -37.04 16.45 -29.02
N SER A 29 -36.61 17.32 -28.11
CA SER A 29 -35.67 18.40 -28.42
C SER A 29 -34.23 17.90 -28.44
N PRO A 30 -33.43 18.24 -29.49
CA PRO A 30 -32.00 17.93 -29.50
C PRO A 30 -31.18 18.80 -28.54
N ASP A 31 -31.78 19.85 -27.96
CA ASP A 31 -31.13 20.72 -26.98
C ASP A 31 -31.22 20.15 -25.56
N ASP A 32 -32.18 19.23 -25.30
CA ASP A 32 -32.34 18.60 -24.04
C ASP A 32 -31.25 17.51 -23.88
N ARG A 33 -30.32 17.75 -22.94
CA ARG A 33 -29.11 16.95 -22.73
C ARG A 33 -29.01 16.52 -21.29
N LEU A 34 -28.32 15.39 -21.10
CA LEU A 34 -27.92 14.92 -19.77
C LEU A 34 -26.71 15.73 -19.27
N TYR A 35 -26.64 15.92 -17.98
CA TYR A 35 -25.45 16.40 -17.28
C TYR A 35 -24.76 15.21 -16.60
N PHE A 36 -23.47 15.00 -16.88
CA PHE A 36 -22.70 13.92 -16.27
C PHE A 36 -21.88 14.43 -15.09
N SER A 37 -21.75 13.63 -14.04
CA SER A 37 -20.91 13.95 -12.87
C SER A 37 -19.42 14.06 -13.21
N ALA A 38 -19.00 13.52 -14.36
CA ALA A 38 -17.65 13.68 -14.92
C ALA A 38 -17.69 13.51 -16.45
N ASP A 39 -16.83 14.25 -17.15
CA ASP A 39 -16.67 14.16 -18.61
C ASP A 39 -15.78 12.99 -19.04
N SER A 40 -15.04 12.41 -18.10
CA SER A 40 -14.17 11.27 -18.31
C SER A 40 -14.03 10.42 -17.06
N VAL A 41 -13.78 9.12 -17.26
CA VAL A 41 -13.43 8.15 -16.20
C VAL A 41 -12.09 7.53 -16.54
N ALA A 42 -11.11 7.69 -15.65
CA ALA A 42 -9.77 7.13 -15.75
C ALA A 42 -9.57 6.04 -14.69
N PHE A 43 -9.06 4.89 -15.13
CA PHE A 43 -8.72 3.76 -14.25
C PHE A 43 -7.21 3.64 -13.99
N ASP A 44 -6.43 4.66 -14.34
CA ASP A 44 -4.97 4.68 -14.22
C ASP A 44 -4.30 3.39 -14.75
N THR A 45 -3.22 2.94 -14.09
CA THR A 45 -2.58 1.66 -14.43
C THR A 45 -3.22 0.52 -13.66
N ILE A 46 -3.54 -0.58 -14.35
CA ILE A 46 -4.17 -1.77 -13.79
C ILE A 46 -3.45 -3.04 -14.27
N VAL A 47 -3.55 -4.12 -13.52
CA VAL A 47 -3.04 -5.43 -13.96
C VAL A 47 -3.97 -6.00 -15.02
N SER A 48 -3.44 -6.27 -16.21
CA SER A 48 -4.19 -6.88 -17.33
C SER A 48 -4.75 -8.24 -16.95
N GLY A 49 -5.98 -8.52 -17.42
CA GLY A 49 -6.69 -9.75 -17.11
C GLY A 49 -7.32 -9.80 -15.71
N MET A 50 -7.34 -8.64 -15.00
CA MET A 50 -8.05 -8.47 -13.74
C MET A 50 -9.07 -7.33 -13.84
N PRO A 51 -10.33 -7.56 -13.44
CA PRO A 51 -11.29 -6.47 -13.34
C PRO A 51 -10.91 -5.54 -12.18
N THR A 52 -11.06 -4.23 -12.39
CA THR A 52 -10.91 -3.23 -11.34
C THR A 52 -12.09 -3.21 -10.38
N GLY A 53 -11.99 -2.42 -9.33
CA GLY A 53 -13.14 -1.92 -8.58
C GLY A 53 -14.09 -1.14 -9.49
N THR A 54 -15.33 -1.03 -9.04
CA THR A 54 -16.39 -0.34 -9.78
C THR A 54 -16.36 1.16 -9.48
N VAL A 55 -16.34 1.97 -10.53
CA VAL A 55 -16.48 3.43 -10.46
C VAL A 55 -17.91 3.80 -10.79
N ARG A 56 -18.47 4.78 -10.06
CA ARG A 56 -19.80 5.32 -10.29
C ARG A 56 -19.73 6.63 -11.09
N LEU A 57 -20.54 6.71 -12.12
CA LEU A 57 -20.85 7.92 -12.87
C LEU A 57 -22.36 8.16 -12.75
N THR A 58 -22.77 9.41 -12.63
CA THR A 58 -24.19 9.79 -12.58
C THR A 58 -24.53 10.59 -13.83
N ALA A 59 -25.64 10.25 -14.49
CA ALA A 59 -26.23 11.03 -15.57
C ALA A 59 -27.53 11.66 -15.05
N TYR A 60 -27.55 12.98 -14.97
CA TYR A 60 -28.66 13.79 -14.48
C TYR A 60 -29.42 14.47 -15.61
N ASN A 61 -30.75 14.42 -15.58
CA ASN A 61 -31.64 15.12 -16.48
C ASN A 61 -32.03 16.49 -15.85
N PRO A 62 -31.51 17.62 -16.33
CA PRO A 62 -31.83 18.93 -15.77
C PRO A 62 -33.17 19.51 -16.26
N THR A 63 -33.84 18.86 -17.20
CA THR A 63 -35.12 19.31 -17.78
C THR A 63 -36.34 18.86 -16.94
N ASP A 64 -37.52 19.36 -17.23
CA ASP A 64 -38.74 18.91 -16.59
C ASP A 64 -39.40 17.72 -17.31
N LYS A 65 -38.92 17.35 -18.51
CA LYS A 65 -39.43 16.27 -19.34
C LYS A 65 -38.51 15.03 -19.22
N THR A 66 -39.05 13.86 -19.43
CA THR A 66 -38.30 12.62 -19.52
C THR A 66 -37.41 12.64 -20.75
N ILE A 67 -36.12 12.34 -20.59
CA ILE A 67 -35.18 12.10 -21.69
C ILE A 67 -35.09 10.61 -21.95
N ALA A 68 -35.66 10.15 -23.08
CA ALA A 68 -35.48 8.78 -23.54
C ALA A 68 -34.06 8.61 -24.12
N LEU A 69 -33.45 7.45 -23.84
CA LEU A 69 -32.16 7.03 -24.38
C LEU A 69 -32.35 5.75 -25.19
N PRO A 70 -32.72 5.84 -26.47
CA PRO A 70 -32.93 4.69 -27.34
C PRO A 70 -31.71 3.77 -27.44
N SER A 71 -30.50 4.34 -27.24
CA SER A 71 -29.29 3.56 -27.27
C SER A 71 -28.21 4.14 -26.33
N VAL A 72 -27.60 3.27 -25.54
CA VAL A 72 -26.35 3.55 -24.79
C VAL A 72 -25.34 2.47 -25.16
N TYR A 73 -24.14 2.87 -25.60
CA TYR A 73 -23.17 1.91 -26.08
C TYR A 73 -21.72 2.36 -25.89
N LEU A 74 -20.80 1.39 -25.89
CA LEU A 74 -19.35 1.61 -26.01
C LEU A 74 -18.96 1.64 -27.48
N GLU A 75 -18.15 2.60 -27.94
CA GLU A 75 -17.71 2.68 -29.35
C GLU A 75 -16.92 1.42 -29.75
N GLY A 76 -16.11 0.85 -28.84
CA GLY A 76 -15.38 -0.40 -29.04
C GLY A 76 -16.27 -1.66 -28.98
N GLY A 77 -17.56 -1.54 -28.69
CA GLY A 77 -18.52 -2.64 -28.63
C GLY A 77 -18.10 -3.76 -27.67
N ALA A 78 -18.31 -5.00 -28.09
CA ALA A 78 -17.95 -6.21 -27.31
C ALA A 78 -16.46 -6.33 -26.98
N GLY A 79 -15.58 -5.75 -27.84
CA GLY A 79 -14.13 -5.74 -27.70
C GLY A 79 -13.58 -4.72 -26.71
N SER A 80 -14.44 -3.87 -26.15
CA SER A 80 -14.04 -2.83 -25.21
C SER A 80 -13.40 -3.41 -23.93
N ALA A 81 -12.32 -2.76 -23.49
CA ALA A 81 -11.71 -3.05 -22.19
C ALA A 81 -12.58 -2.60 -21.00
N PHE A 82 -13.66 -1.88 -21.27
CA PHE A 82 -14.56 -1.38 -20.24
C PHE A 82 -15.86 -2.18 -20.22
N LYS A 83 -16.42 -2.35 -19.03
CA LYS A 83 -17.71 -2.98 -18.80
C LYS A 83 -18.58 -2.00 -18.04
N VAL A 84 -19.82 -1.86 -18.49
CA VAL A 84 -20.74 -0.82 -18.04
C VAL A 84 -22.08 -1.44 -17.67
N ASN A 85 -22.65 -0.95 -16.57
CA ASN A 85 -24.02 -1.20 -16.18
C ASN A 85 -24.73 0.15 -16.06
N VAL A 86 -25.81 0.33 -16.77
CA VAL A 86 -26.62 1.54 -16.76
C VAL A 86 -27.93 1.23 -16.05
N ASP A 87 -28.20 1.87 -14.94
CA ASP A 87 -29.43 1.74 -14.17
C ASP A 87 -29.84 0.29 -13.93
N GLY A 88 -28.88 -0.57 -13.51
CA GLY A 88 -29.10 -1.98 -13.26
C GLY A 88 -28.99 -2.88 -14.49
N THR A 89 -28.94 -2.33 -15.71
CA THR A 89 -28.85 -3.09 -16.96
C THR A 89 -27.42 -3.11 -17.49
N PRO A 90 -26.76 -4.29 -17.60
CA PRO A 90 -25.43 -4.38 -18.20
C PRO A 90 -25.49 -4.14 -19.71
N LEU A 91 -24.50 -3.42 -20.28
CA LEU A 91 -24.32 -3.30 -21.70
C LEU A 91 -23.81 -4.62 -22.29
N ALA A 92 -24.74 -5.52 -22.64
CA ALA A 92 -24.42 -6.79 -23.27
C ALA A 92 -23.73 -6.54 -24.62
N GLU A 93 -22.57 -7.15 -24.85
CA GLU A 93 -21.76 -6.94 -26.05
C GLU A 93 -21.46 -5.45 -26.33
N GLY A 94 -21.44 -4.61 -25.28
CA GLY A 94 -21.10 -3.20 -25.34
C GLY A 94 -22.28 -2.29 -25.67
N SER A 95 -23.53 -2.76 -25.69
CA SER A 95 -24.70 -1.88 -25.95
C SER A 95 -25.94 -2.36 -25.21
N ALA A 96 -26.86 -1.41 -24.94
CA ALA A 96 -28.21 -1.67 -24.51
C ALA A 96 -29.14 -0.53 -24.95
N THR A 97 -30.46 -0.77 -24.95
CA THR A 97 -31.50 0.13 -25.45
C THR A 97 -32.54 0.43 -24.39
N ASP A 98 -33.40 1.40 -24.70
CA ASP A 98 -34.66 1.68 -24.02
C ASP A 98 -34.49 2.10 -22.55
N PHE A 99 -33.54 3.03 -22.29
CA PHE A 99 -33.44 3.71 -21.00
C PHE A 99 -34.23 5.04 -21.01
N GLU A 100 -34.64 5.43 -19.85
CA GLU A 100 -35.33 6.72 -19.62
C GLU A 100 -34.74 7.41 -18.38
N VAL A 101 -34.58 8.73 -18.46
CA VAL A 101 -34.20 9.56 -17.31
C VAL A 101 -35.32 10.57 -17.08
N MET A 102 -36.08 10.38 -16.01
CA MET A 102 -37.22 11.26 -15.66
C MET A 102 -36.77 12.72 -15.49
N GLY A 103 -37.69 13.65 -15.68
CA GLY A 103 -37.39 15.07 -15.47
C GLY A 103 -36.91 15.36 -14.05
N LYS A 104 -35.82 16.13 -13.89
CA LYS A 104 -35.16 16.45 -12.61
C LYS A 104 -34.64 15.24 -11.82
N ASP A 105 -34.45 14.11 -12.48
CA ASP A 105 -33.93 12.87 -11.88
C ASP A 105 -32.60 12.46 -12.52
N SER A 106 -32.00 11.38 -12.04
CA SER A 106 -30.73 10.86 -12.50
C SER A 106 -30.69 9.32 -12.52
N ILE A 107 -29.89 8.77 -13.44
CA ILE A 107 -29.57 7.34 -13.45
C ILE A 107 -28.12 7.12 -13.04
N MET A 108 -27.89 5.95 -12.41
CA MET A 108 -26.56 5.53 -11.99
C MET A 108 -25.91 4.65 -13.06
N ILE A 109 -24.63 4.92 -13.31
CA ILE A 109 -23.81 4.17 -14.24
C ILE A 109 -22.63 3.62 -13.48
N TYR A 110 -22.46 2.31 -13.53
CA TYR A 110 -21.36 1.59 -12.90
C TYR A 110 -20.41 1.07 -13.96
N LEU A 111 -19.12 1.41 -13.82
CA LEU A 111 -18.08 1.07 -14.78
C LEU A 111 -16.94 0.34 -14.08
N PHE A 112 -16.35 -0.64 -14.76
CA PHE A 112 -15.07 -1.21 -14.40
C PHE A 112 -14.24 -1.50 -15.66
N ALA A 113 -12.92 -1.49 -15.50
CA ALA A 113 -12.00 -1.85 -16.59
C ALA A 113 -11.47 -3.27 -16.40
N ASN A 114 -11.25 -3.96 -17.52
CA ASN A 114 -10.57 -5.26 -17.60
C ASN A 114 -9.80 -5.30 -18.93
N THR A 115 -8.56 -4.84 -18.89
CA THR A 115 -7.71 -4.82 -20.09
C THR A 115 -7.22 -6.20 -20.44
N PRO A 116 -7.05 -6.54 -21.74
CA PRO A 116 -6.56 -7.84 -22.14
C PRO A 116 -5.11 -8.05 -21.71
N GLN A 117 -4.76 -9.30 -21.36
CA GLN A 117 -3.38 -9.72 -21.20
C GLN A 117 -2.71 -9.79 -22.56
N LEU A 118 -1.64 -9.02 -22.76
CA LEU A 118 -0.87 -8.97 -24.00
C LEU A 118 0.53 -9.53 -23.78
N ASP A 119 1.18 -9.94 -24.85
CA ASP A 119 2.60 -10.35 -24.80
C ASP A 119 3.52 -9.14 -25.04
N THR A 120 3.49 -8.21 -24.08
CA THR A 120 4.29 -6.99 -24.10
C THR A 120 4.80 -6.68 -22.69
N ASP A 121 5.99 -6.11 -22.59
CA ASP A 121 6.60 -5.72 -21.32
C ASP A 121 6.12 -4.33 -20.89
N GLU A 122 5.87 -3.46 -21.86
CA GLU A 122 5.39 -2.10 -21.61
C GLU A 122 3.88 -2.07 -21.36
N PRO A 123 3.41 -1.18 -20.46
CA PRO A 123 2.00 -0.96 -20.27
C PRO A 123 1.32 -0.44 -21.54
N VAL A 124 0.12 -0.90 -21.82
CA VAL A 124 -0.67 -0.51 -23.01
C VAL A 124 -1.87 0.32 -22.58
N ARG A 125 -2.00 1.50 -23.18
CA ARG A 125 -3.14 2.40 -22.97
C ARG A 125 -4.35 1.96 -23.79
N HIS A 126 -5.50 1.87 -23.13
CA HIS A 126 -6.82 1.61 -23.72
C HIS A 126 -7.70 2.84 -23.56
N GLU A 127 -8.36 3.22 -24.63
CA GLU A 127 -9.32 4.33 -24.66
C GLU A 127 -10.61 3.88 -25.34
N ASP A 128 -11.74 4.38 -24.84
CA ASP A 128 -13.07 4.16 -25.44
C ASP A 128 -14.00 5.31 -25.06
N TYR A 129 -15.17 5.33 -25.64
CA TYR A 129 -16.22 6.29 -25.32
C TYR A 129 -17.53 5.57 -24.99
N LEU A 130 -18.11 5.91 -23.86
CA LEU A 130 -19.48 5.57 -23.52
C LEU A 130 -20.40 6.60 -24.15
N VAL A 131 -21.24 6.17 -25.07
CA VAL A 131 -22.07 7.04 -25.92
C VAL A 131 -23.54 6.93 -25.51
N PHE A 132 -24.19 8.06 -25.34
CA PHE A 132 -25.61 8.22 -25.06
C PHE A 132 -26.30 8.87 -26.23
N GLN A 133 -27.29 8.21 -26.86
CA GLN A 133 -28.17 8.81 -27.85
C GLN A 133 -29.50 9.15 -27.17
N THR A 134 -29.93 10.41 -27.27
CA THR A 134 -31.24 10.84 -26.79
C THR A 134 -32.30 10.68 -27.84
N GLY A 135 -33.58 10.52 -27.44
CA GLY A 135 -34.72 10.47 -28.34
C GLY A 135 -34.92 11.76 -29.16
N GLY A 136 -34.39 12.88 -28.66
CA GLY A 136 -34.31 14.17 -29.38
C GLY A 136 -33.19 14.25 -30.44
N GLY A 137 -32.34 13.23 -30.54
CA GLY A 137 -31.26 13.17 -31.52
C GLY A 137 -29.91 13.72 -31.05
N ALA A 138 -29.77 14.14 -29.79
CA ALA A 138 -28.47 14.52 -29.24
C ALA A 138 -27.60 13.27 -29.02
N VAL A 139 -26.27 13.41 -29.27
CA VAL A 139 -25.26 12.40 -28.99
C VAL A 139 -24.28 12.99 -27.98
N GLN A 140 -24.10 12.31 -26.84
CA GLN A 140 -23.18 12.71 -25.79
C GLN A 140 -22.21 11.57 -25.50
N LYS A 141 -20.97 11.93 -25.12
CA LYS A 141 -19.92 10.94 -24.90
C LYS A 141 -19.19 11.20 -23.59
N VAL A 142 -18.88 10.15 -22.88
CA VAL A 142 -17.97 10.15 -21.72
C VAL A 142 -16.73 9.37 -22.11
N LYS A 143 -15.55 9.97 -21.96
CA LYS A 143 -14.27 9.32 -22.28
C LYS A 143 -13.89 8.33 -21.19
N LEU A 144 -13.46 7.12 -21.59
CA LEU A 144 -12.98 6.07 -20.70
C LEU A 144 -11.52 5.77 -21.03
N THR A 145 -10.68 5.69 -20.00
CA THR A 145 -9.25 5.36 -20.17
C THR A 145 -8.76 4.39 -19.10
N ALA A 146 -7.86 3.49 -19.50
CA ALA A 146 -7.13 2.58 -18.60
C ALA A 146 -5.77 2.23 -19.21
N THR A 147 -4.76 2.02 -18.37
CA THR A 147 -3.45 1.52 -18.82
C THR A 147 -3.25 0.10 -18.29
N GLY A 148 -3.23 -0.90 -19.17
CA GLY A 148 -3.06 -2.32 -18.82
C GLY A 148 -1.59 -2.70 -18.74
N GLN A 149 -1.13 -3.14 -17.56
CA GLN A 149 0.19 -3.77 -17.38
C GLN A 149 0.04 -5.28 -17.48
N SER A 150 0.61 -5.87 -18.52
CA SER A 150 0.70 -7.33 -18.65
C SER A 150 1.64 -7.92 -17.62
N VAL A 151 1.34 -9.12 -17.11
CA VAL A 151 2.09 -9.79 -16.05
C VAL A 151 2.42 -11.23 -16.44
N ILE A 152 3.50 -11.79 -15.90
CA ILE A 152 3.82 -13.20 -15.95
C ILE A 152 3.19 -13.88 -14.73
N ASN A 153 2.18 -14.73 -14.92
CA ASN A 153 1.60 -15.49 -13.82
C ASN A 153 2.56 -16.63 -13.44
N LEU A 154 3.10 -16.56 -12.22
CA LEU A 154 3.93 -17.65 -11.70
C LEU A 154 3.05 -18.81 -11.22
N PRO A 155 3.40 -20.06 -11.57
CA PRO A 155 2.72 -21.22 -11.01
C PRO A 155 3.05 -21.39 -9.52
N SER A 156 2.17 -22.09 -8.79
CA SER A 156 2.38 -22.42 -7.36
C SER A 156 3.46 -23.48 -7.12
N THR A 157 4.14 -23.93 -8.19
CA THR A 157 5.20 -24.93 -8.09
C THR A 157 6.41 -24.34 -7.37
N PRO A 158 6.96 -25.01 -6.34
CA PRO A 158 8.15 -24.53 -5.65
C PRO A 158 9.35 -24.37 -6.59
N ILE A 159 10.16 -23.36 -6.33
CA ILE A 159 11.47 -23.16 -6.96
C ILE A 159 12.45 -24.11 -6.26
N THR A 160 12.90 -25.15 -6.97
CA THR A 160 13.78 -26.21 -6.44
C THR A 160 15.24 -26.05 -6.85
N ASP A 161 15.51 -25.17 -7.80
CA ASP A 161 16.84 -24.88 -8.33
C ASP A 161 17.05 -23.36 -8.33
N ASP A 162 18.28 -22.92 -8.47
CA ASP A 162 18.62 -21.49 -8.55
C ASP A 162 17.86 -20.82 -9.70
N ARG A 163 17.13 -19.76 -9.39
CA ARG A 163 16.28 -19.06 -10.33
C ARG A 163 16.40 -17.55 -10.23
N THR A 164 16.57 -16.91 -11.36
CA THR A 164 16.47 -15.46 -11.50
C THR A 164 15.14 -15.10 -12.14
N LEU A 165 14.37 -14.19 -11.53
CA LEU A 165 13.20 -13.56 -12.12
C LEU A 165 13.65 -12.23 -12.72
N ASP A 166 13.64 -12.10 -14.05
CA ASP A 166 14.07 -10.88 -14.72
C ASP A 166 13.17 -9.66 -14.38
N ALA A 167 13.57 -8.48 -14.81
CA ALA A 167 12.89 -7.23 -14.50
C ALA A 167 12.03 -6.69 -15.66
N ALA A 168 11.96 -7.38 -16.79
CA ALA A 168 11.27 -6.88 -17.99
C ALA A 168 9.77 -6.73 -17.74
N ARG A 169 9.11 -7.77 -17.24
CA ARG A 169 7.68 -7.80 -16.98
C ARG A 169 7.41 -8.17 -15.51
N PRO A 170 6.40 -7.56 -14.85
CA PRO A 170 6.03 -7.95 -13.48
C PRO A 170 5.57 -9.41 -13.40
N TYR A 171 5.85 -10.03 -12.27
CA TYR A 171 5.37 -11.36 -11.93
C TYR A 171 4.15 -11.26 -11.02
N ARG A 172 3.10 -12.04 -11.32
CA ARG A 172 1.93 -12.16 -10.47
C ARG A 172 1.89 -13.52 -9.79
N ILE A 173 1.75 -13.50 -8.47
CA ILE A 173 1.70 -14.68 -7.59
C ILE A 173 0.27 -14.77 -7.02
N LYS A 174 -0.48 -15.82 -7.43
CA LYS A 174 -1.88 -15.99 -7.01
C LYS A 174 -2.03 -16.73 -5.70
N ASP A 175 -1.16 -17.71 -5.45
CA ASP A 175 -1.16 -18.50 -4.21
C ASP A 175 0.06 -18.12 -3.37
N SER A 176 1.10 -18.94 -3.33
CA SER A 176 2.35 -18.58 -2.67
C SER A 176 3.53 -18.99 -3.52
N LEU A 177 4.60 -18.19 -3.48
CA LEU A 177 5.88 -18.51 -4.10
C LEU A 177 6.77 -19.13 -3.03
N VAL A 178 7.19 -20.37 -3.25
CA VAL A 178 8.04 -21.13 -2.32
C VAL A 178 9.41 -21.31 -2.94
N VAL A 179 10.47 -20.93 -2.20
CA VAL A 179 11.87 -21.25 -2.53
C VAL A 179 12.27 -22.43 -1.66
N ALA A 180 12.55 -23.57 -2.28
CA ALA A 180 12.92 -24.78 -1.57
C ALA A 180 14.29 -24.65 -0.91
N GLU A 181 14.57 -25.51 0.07
CA GLU A 181 15.88 -25.62 0.71
C GLU A 181 16.97 -25.93 -0.33
N GLY A 182 18.10 -25.25 -0.26
CA GLY A 182 19.22 -25.37 -1.20
C GLY A 182 19.06 -24.60 -2.51
N ALA A 183 17.86 -24.06 -2.82
CA ALA A 183 17.64 -23.22 -3.97
C ALA A 183 17.82 -21.73 -3.65
N THR A 184 18.25 -20.95 -4.64
CA THR A 184 18.40 -19.48 -4.55
C THR A 184 17.40 -18.80 -5.47
N LEU A 185 16.59 -17.87 -4.92
CA LEU A 185 15.80 -16.93 -5.72
C LEU A 185 16.53 -15.59 -5.83
N THR A 186 16.88 -15.20 -7.06
CA THR A 186 17.49 -13.89 -7.35
C THR A 186 16.50 -12.95 -8.02
N LEU A 187 16.35 -11.75 -7.46
CA LEU A 187 15.53 -10.66 -7.96
C LEU A 187 16.46 -9.49 -8.36
N PRO A 188 16.73 -9.27 -9.64
CA PRO A 188 17.58 -8.18 -10.10
C PRO A 188 16.91 -6.81 -9.98
N ALA A 189 17.68 -5.75 -10.17
CA ALA A 189 17.22 -4.37 -10.12
C ALA A 189 16.00 -4.14 -11.04
N GLY A 190 14.91 -3.59 -10.47
CA GLY A 190 13.66 -3.32 -11.15
C GLY A 190 12.69 -4.51 -11.23
N ALA A 191 13.00 -5.67 -10.65
CA ALA A 191 12.05 -6.78 -10.56
C ALA A 191 10.80 -6.38 -9.76
N ARG A 192 9.62 -6.81 -10.21
CA ARG A 192 8.32 -6.43 -9.62
C ARG A 192 7.50 -7.68 -9.38
N LEU A 193 7.12 -7.91 -8.12
CA LEU A 193 6.33 -9.07 -7.69
C LEU A 193 5.00 -8.58 -7.10
N TYR A 194 3.89 -9.00 -7.70
CA TYR A 194 2.54 -8.64 -7.30
C TYR A 194 1.81 -9.85 -6.75
N PHE A 195 1.40 -9.77 -5.49
CA PHE A 195 0.79 -10.88 -4.76
C PHE A 195 -0.71 -10.70 -4.61
N HIS A 196 -1.46 -11.77 -4.83
CA HIS A 196 -2.92 -11.77 -4.72
C HIS A 196 -3.39 -12.21 -3.32
N GLY A 197 -4.15 -11.36 -2.64
CA GLY A 197 -4.83 -11.72 -1.40
C GLY A 197 -3.91 -12.29 -0.31
N GLU A 198 -4.04 -13.59 -0.01
CA GLU A 198 -3.25 -14.27 1.03
C GLU A 198 -1.88 -14.77 0.56
N ALA A 199 -1.57 -14.60 -0.72
CA ALA A 199 -0.31 -15.08 -1.30
C ALA A 199 0.90 -14.44 -0.60
N ARG A 200 1.97 -15.22 -0.46
CA ARG A 200 3.21 -14.82 0.22
C ARG A 200 4.45 -15.41 -0.43
N LEU A 201 5.60 -14.87 -0.12
CA LEU A 201 6.89 -15.46 -0.45
C LEU A 201 7.41 -16.23 0.77
N ILE A 202 7.66 -17.53 0.60
CA ILE A 202 8.16 -18.43 1.64
C ILE A 202 9.52 -18.96 1.21
N VAL A 203 10.57 -18.68 1.97
CA VAL A 203 11.95 -19.01 1.62
C VAL A 203 12.53 -19.99 2.61
N TYR A 204 12.76 -21.22 2.15
CA TYR A 204 13.54 -22.24 2.87
C TYR A 204 15.01 -22.19 2.46
N GLY A 205 15.29 -21.83 1.22
CA GLY A 205 16.62 -21.63 0.66
C GLY A 205 17.16 -20.22 0.89
N THR A 206 17.65 -19.57 -0.17
CA THR A 206 18.27 -18.24 -0.12
C THR A 206 17.50 -17.24 -0.99
N LEU A 207 17.34 -16.01 -0.51
CA LEU A 207 16.75 -14.88 -1.22
C LEU A 207 17.81 -13.81 -1.46
N LEU A 208 18.05 -13.47 -2.73
CA LEU A 208 18.91 -12.38 -3.17
C LEU A 208 18.06 -11.31 -3.85
N VAL A 209 17.92 -10.15 -3.23
CA VAL A 209 17.25 -8.96 -3.78
C VAL A 209 18.33 -7.93 -4.13
N LEU A 210 18.52 -7.68 -5.41
CA LEU A 210 19.63 -6.90 -5.95
C LEU A 210 19.11 -5.62 -6.63
N GLY A 211 18.30 -4.84 -5.91
CA GLY A 211 17.83 -3.55 -6.36
C GLY A 211 18.92 -2.48 -6.40
N THR A 212 18.60 -1.35 -7.02
CA THR A 212 19.41 -0.13 -7.02
C THR A 212 18.53 1.08 -6.72
N LEU A 213 19.12 2.22 -6.40
CA LEU A 213 18.38 3.46 -6.14
C LEU A 213 17.39 3.79 -7.28
N ASP A 214 17.86 3.72 -8.54
CA ASP A 214 17.05 4.06 -9.72
C ASP A 214 16.05 2.94 -10.10
N LYS A 215 16.33 1.70 -9.69
CA LYS A 215 15.56 0.51 -10.03
C LYS A 215 15.38 -0.39 -8.81
N PRO A 216 14.58 0.02 -7.82
CA PRO A 216 14.31 -0.82 -6.67
C PRO A 216 13.54 -2.08 -7.10
N VAL A 217 13.67 -3.12 -6.30
CA VAL A 217 12.78 -4.29 -6.38
C VAL A 217 11.50 -3.97 -5.62
N VAL A 218 10.33 -4.27 -6.21
CA VAL A 218 9.04 -3.96 -5.59
C VAL A 218 8.27 -5.24 -5.27
N MET A 219 7.80 -5.37 -4.03
CA MET A 219 6.90 -6.43 -3.57
C MET A 219 5.65 -5.82 -2.96
N ARG A 220 4.47 -6.06 -3.57
CA ARG A 220 3.19 -5.45 -3.19
C ARG A 220 1.99 -6.32 -3.55
N GLY A 221 0.80 -5.88 -3.15
CA GLY A 221 -0.44 -6.47 -3.66
C GLY A 221 -0.65 -6.23 -5.16
N ASP A 222 -1.49 -7.05 -5.79
CA ASP A 222 -1.75 -7.01 -7.24
C ASP A 222 -2.86 -6.04 -7.66
N ARG A 223 -3.39 -5.24 -6.72
CA ARG A 223 -4.41 -4.21 -6.99
C ARG A 223 -3.77 -2.84 -7.04
N PHE A 224 -4.12 -2.05 -8.07
CA PHE A 224 -3.52 -0.74 -8.36
C PHE A 224 -4.52 0.40 -8.28
N GLU A 225 -5.80 0.09 -8.45
CA GLU A 225 -6.88 1.05 -8.39
C GLU A 225 -7.07 1.64 -6.98
N ASN A 226 -7.89 2.67 -6.88
CA ASN A 226 -8.26 3.26 -5.61
C ASN A 226 -9.27 2.37 -4.86
N MET A 227 -9.02 2.11 -3.57
CA MET A 227 -10.00 1.50 -2.66
C MET A 227 -11.08 2.53 -2.27
N PHE A 228 -10.64 3.74 -1.97
CA PHE A 228 -11.47 4.92 -1.72
C PHE A 228 -10.92 6.11 -2.51
N GLU A 229 -11.68 7.19 -2.60
CA GLU A 229 -11.24 8.40 -3.29
C GLU A 229 -9.90 8.91 -2.73
N GLY A 230 -8.88 9.01 -3.58
CA GLY A 230 -7.53 9.42 -3.20
C GLY A 230 -6.70 8.37 -2.43
N GLN A 231 -7.25 7.18 -2.15
CA GLN A 231 -6.58 6.12 -1.39
C GLN A 231 -6.44 4.85 -2.23
N PRO A 232 -5.35 4.68 -2.97
CA PRO A 232 -5.12 3.47 -3.75
C PRO A 232 -4.83 2.28 -2.81
N TYR A 233 -5.17 1.07 -3.28
CA TYR A 233 -4.85 -0.19 -2.58
C TYR A 233 -3.38 -0.29 -2.19
N ASP A 234 -2.51 0.32 -2.96
CA ASP A 234 -1.07 0.42 -2.74
C ASP A 234 -0.65 1.03 -1.40
N ARG A 235 -1.48 1.90 -0.84
CA ARG A 235 -1.22 2.58 0.43
C ARG A 235 -1.98 1.97 1.60
N VAL A 236 -2.85 0.99 1.34
CA VAL A 236 -3.67 0.33 2.35
C VAL A 236 -3.02 -0.99 2.76
N PRO A 237 -2.74 -1.23 4.04
CA PRO A 237 -2.12 -2.48 4.50
C PRO A 237 -3.04 -3.70 4.31
N GLY A 238 -2.46 -4.90 4.35
CA GLY A 238 -3.22 -6.15 4.36
C GLY A 238 -3.59 -6.71 2.98
N GLN A 239 -2.97 -6.22 1.90
CA GLN A 239 -3.28 -6.64 0.53
C GLN A 239 -2.71 -8.00 0.16
N TRP A 240 -1.69 -8.49 0.88
CA TRP A 240 -1.02 -9.78 0.66
C TRP A 240 -0.33 -10.29 1.92
N GLY A 241 0.17 -11.53 1.90
CA GLY A 241 0.64 -12.22 3.10
C GLY A 241 1.96 -11.73 3.68
N GLY A 242 2.91 -11.24 2.83
CA GLY A 242 4.26 -10.85 3.23
C GLY A 242 5.34 -11.86 2.86
N VAL A 243 6.55 -11.70 3.41
CA VAL A 243 7.72 -12.55 3.17
C VAL A 243 8.13 -13.27 4.44
N THR A 244 8.41 -14.57 4.35
CA THR A 244 8.89 -15.38 5.48
C THR A 244 10.19 -16.09 5.10
N LEU A 245 11.27 -15.79 5.81
CA LEU A 245 12.52 -16.55 5.79
C LEU A 245 12.42 -17.64 6.87
N LYS A 246 12.39 -18.88 6.46
CA LYS A 246 12.20 -20.06 7.33
C LYS A 246 13.45 -20.34 8.18
N ALA A 247 13.33 -21.22 9.16
CA ALA A 247 14.39 -21.53 10.11
C ALA A 247 15.74 -21.85 9.40
N GLN A 248 15.71 -22.67 8.37
CA GLN A 248 16.90 -23.08 7.61
C GLN A 248 17.38 -22.10 6.54
N SER A 249 16.67 -20.98 6.32
CA SER A 249 17.06 -19.96 5.34
C SER A 249 18.18 -19.08 5.90
N TYR A 250 19.33 -19.05 5.25
CA TYR A 250 20.50 -18.26 5.60
C TYR A 250 21.15 -17.63 4.37
N GLY A 251 22.04 -16.64 4.59
CA GLY A 251 22.77 -15.95 3.53
C GLY A 251 21.87 -15.10 2.65
N ASN A 252 20.76 -14.62 3.21
CA ASN A 252 19.84 -13.75 2.49
C ASN A 252 20.43 -12.34 2.40
N TYR A 253 20.40 -11.76 1.21
CA TYR A 253 20.84 -10.40 0.96
C TYR A 253 19.74 -9.60 0.29
N ILE A 254 19.39 -8.45 0.87
CA ILE A 254 18.33 -7.57 0.39
C ILE A 254 18.88 -6.15 0.26
N ASN A 255 18.89 -5.61 -0.95
CA ASN A 255 19.31 -4.25 -1.22
C ASN A 255 18.28 -3.53 -2.12
N TYR A 256 17.89 -2.32 -1.76
CA TYR A 256 16.87 -1.51 -2.43
C TYR A 256 15.59 -2.30 -2.73
N LEU A 257 15.02 -2.92 -1.70
CA LEU A 257 13.67 -3.47 -1.71
C LEU A 257 12.67 -2.39 -1.27
N ASP A 258 11.54 -2.30 -1.96
CA ASP A 258 10.32 -1.64 -1.52
C ASP A 258 9.26 -2.72 -1.28
N LEU A 259 9.00 -3.05 0.00
CA LEU A 259 8.02 -4.02 0.44
C LEU A 259 6.91 -3.30 1.20
N HIS A 260 5.70 -3.35 0.66
CA HIS A 260 4.61 -2.60 1.29
C HIS A 260 3.24 -3.25 1.19
N SER A 261 2.32 -2.71 2.00
CA SER A 261 0.89 -3.02 2.02
C SER A 261 0.58 -4.49 2.29
N SER A 262 1.46 -5.18 3.01
CA SER A 262 1.31 -6.58 3.39
C SER A 262 0.51 -6.76 4.69
N LYS A 263 0.15 -8.00 5.02
CA LYS A 263 -0.35 -8.39 6.35
C LYS A 263 0.76 -8.46 7.37
N THR A 264 1.84 -9.15 7.00
CA THR A 264 3.11 -9.15 7.73
C THR A 264 4.20 -8.75 6.77
N GLY A 265 5.11 -7.87 7.16
CA GLY A 265 6.20 -7.44 6.29
C GLY A 265 7.19 -8.57 6.01
N LEU A 266 8.40 -8.46 6.55
CA LEU A 266 9.45 -9.47 6.50
C LEU A 266 9.56 -10.19 7.85
N THR A 267 9.36 -11.50 7.88
CA THR A 267 9.44 -12.34 9.07
C THR A 267 10.58 -13.34 8.95
N LEU A 268 11.46 -13.39 9.95
CA LEU A 268 12.54 -14.34 10.07
C LEU A 268 12.21 -15.31 11.21
N GLU A 269 12.00 -16.59 10.88
CA GLU A 269 11.83 -17.64 11.87
C GLU A 269 13.16 -17.97 12.58
N ALA A 270 13.07 -18.49 13.79
CA ALA A 270 14.22 -18.84 14.60
C ALA A 270 15.21 -19.74 13.85
N GLY A 271 16.44 -19.27 13.72
CA GLY A 271 17.54 -20.09 13.23
C GLY A 271 18.12 -20.99 14.30
N ASP A 272 18.90 -21.98 13.91
CA ASP A 272 19.61 -22.91 14.78
C ASP A 272 21.09 -22.54 14.99
N ASP A 273 21.60 -21.57 14.25
CA ASP A 273 23.02 -21.17 14.25
C ASP A 273 23.17 -19.65 14.14
N LEU A 274 23.42 -18.99 15.27
CA LEU A 274 23.66 -17.55 15.34
C LEU A 274 25.05 -17.12 14.82
N THR A 275 25.97 -18.08 14.55
CA THR A 275 27.25 -17.75 13.93
C THR A 275 27.12 -17.51 12.42
N ARG A 276 26.03 -17.94 11.82
CA ARG A 276 25.71 -17.74 10.42
C ARG A 276 24.79 -16.53 10.26
N GLU A 277 25.16 -15.65 9.36
CA GLU A 277 24.36 -14.49 8.98
C GLU A 277 23.06 -14.96 8.28
N LYS A 278 21.92 -14.64 8.87
CA LYS A 278 20.60 -15.00 8.34
C LYS A 278 20.13 -13.98 7.32
N LEU A 279 20.38 -12.68 7.59
CA LEU A 279 19.98 -11.58 6.72
C LEU A 279 20.94 -10.40 6.80
N VAL A 280 21.34 -9.90 5.64
CA VAL A 280 21.80 -8.53 5.44
C VAL A 280 20.75 -7.78 4.64
N MET A 281 20.25 -6.67 5.18
CA MET A 281 19.28 -5.82 4.50
C MET A 281 19.76 -4.37 4.49
N GLU A 282 19.85 -3.78 3.30
CA GLU A 282 20.39 -2.45 3.11
C GLU A 282 19.49 -1.59 2.22
N ASN A 283 19.50 -0.27 2.42
CA ASN A 283 18.86 0.72 1.55
C ASN A 283 17.39 0.45 1.20
N SER A 284 16.69 -0.32 2.04
CA SER A 284 15.36 -0.86 1.75
C SER A 284 14.25 -0.13 2.52
N ILE A 285 13.03 -0.23 2.02
CA ILE A 285 11.82 0.28 2.68
C ILE A 285 10.87 -0.88 2.96
N LEU A 286 10.44 -1.01 4.20
CA LEU A 286 9.33 -1.86 4.61
C LEU A 286 8.26 -0.97 5.24
N HIS A 287 7.04 -0.96 4.69
CA HIS A 287 6.01 -0.09 5.23
C HIS A 287 4.58 -0.58 5.02
N ASN A 288 3.64 -0.01 5.77
CA ASN A 288 2.21 -0.27 5.67
C ASN A 288 1.85 -1.76 5.84
N ALA A 289 2.26 -2.37 6.94
CA ALA A 289 1.82 -3.71 7.31
C ALA A 289 0.64 -3.66 8.29
N THR A 290 -0.31 -4.60 8.18
CA THR A 290 -1.41 -4.74 9.16
C THR A 290 -0.90 -5.18 10.53
N ASN A 291 0.07 -6.10 10.53
CA ASN A 291 0.79 -6.54 11.73
C ASN A 291 2.18 -5.88 11.75
N ASN A 292 3.25 -6.62 12.00
CA ASN A 292 4.59 -6.08 12.05
C ASN A 292 5.19 -5.86 10.65
N CYS A 293 6.02 -4.81 10.48
CA CYS A 293 6.78 -4.62 9.26
C CYS A 293 8.00 -5.54 9.20
N PHE A 294 8.67 -5.75 10.33
CA PHE A 294 9.84 -6.61 10.44
C PHE A 294 9.78 -7.41 11.75
N THR A 295 9.95 -8.73 11.67
CA THR A 295 10.04 -9.60 12.84
C THR A 295 11.22 -10.54 12.69
N ALA A 296 12.08 -10.65 13.71
CA ALA A 296 13.16 -11.63 13.74
C ALA A 296 13.20 -12.37 15.08
N THR A 297 13.34 -13.70 15.03
CA THR A 297 13.47 -14.56 16.20
C THR A 297 14.78 -15.34 16.08
N MET A 298 15.63 -15.29 17.12
CA MET A 298 16.89 -16.02 17.19
C MET A 298 17.64 -15.99 15.86
N ALA A 299 17.94 -14.80 15.37
CA ALA A 299 18.59 -14.58 14.08
C ALA A 299 19.87 -13.75 14.25
N ASN A 300 20.84 -13.94 13.36
CA ASN A 300 21.97 -13.03 13.18
C ASN A 300 21.66 -12.16 11.97
N ILE A 301 21.44 -10.84 12.21
CA ILE A 301 21.01 -9.91 11.19
C ILE A 301 21.82 -8.61 11.22
N TYR A 302 22.00 -8.05 10.03
CA TYR A 302 22.50 -6.70 9.83
C TYR A 302 21.50 -5.91 8.97
N VAL A 303 21.00 -4.78 9.49
CA VAL A 303 20.04 -3.90 8.82
C VAL A 303 20.61 -2.49 8.77
N GLY A 304 20.84 -1.97 7.57
CA GLY A 304 21.48 -0.68 7.40
C GLY A 304 20.81 0.22 6.39
N ASN A 305 20.78 1.52 6.69
CA ASN A 305 20.27 2.54 5.78
C ASN A 305 18.82 2.31 5.33
N CYS A 306 18.00 1.70 6.22
CA CYS A 306 16.65 1.24 5.92
C CYS A 306 15.57 2.11 6.58
N GLN A 307 14.42 2.22 5.89
CA GLN A 307 13.18 2.76 6.44
C GLN A 307 12.23 1.61 6.78
N ILE A 308 11.76 1.52 8.04
CA ILE A 308 10.79 0.51 8.50
C ILE A 308 9.67 1.25 9.22
N THR A 309 8.51 1.41 8.55
CA THR A 309 7.52 2.41 9.00
C THR A 309 6.08 1.95 8.87
N ASN A 310 5.21 2.52 9.71
CA ASN A 310 3.74 2.43 9.60
C ASN A 310 3.19 1.00 9.66
N ALA A 311 3.46 0.31 10.78
CA ALA A 311 2.85 -0.97 11.13
C ALA A 311 1.63 -0.81 12.05
N GLY A 312 0.61 -1.63 11.88
CA GLY A 312 -0.49 -1.77 12.84
C GLY A 312 -0.02 -2.45 14.13
N GLY A 313 0.88 -3.43 14.02
CA GLY A 313 1.71 -3.99 15.10
C GLY A 313 2.98 -3.18 15.31
N ASN A 314 4.11 -3.85 15.53
CA ASN A 314 5.41 -3.24 15.71
C ASN A 314 6.07 -2.94 14.35
N CYS A 315 6.77 -1.79 14.22
CA CYS A 315 7.58 -1.60 13.02
C CYS A 315 8.72 -2.63 13.02
N VAL A 316 9.42 -2.79 14.14
CA VAL A 316 10.44 -3.83 14.35
C VAL A 316 10.11 -4.60 15.62
N GLU A 317 10.10 -5.93 15.53
CA GLU A 317 9.92 -6.86 16.64
C GLU A 317 11.06 -7.89 16.66
N LEU A 318 11.77 -7.99 17.77
CA LEU A 318 12.94 -8.85 17.91
C LEU A 318 12.80 -9.78 19.15
N HIS A 319 13.00 -11.07 18.94
CA HIS A 319 13.03 -12.06 20.01
C HIS A 319 14.40 -12.75 20.05
N GLY A 320 15.34 -12.17 20.83
CA GLY A 320 16.70 -12.68 20.95
C GLY A 320 17.57 -12.50 19.71
N GLY A 321 18.68 -13.23 19.67
CA GLY A 321 19.60 -13.25 18.54
C GLY A 321 20.75 -12.26 18.62
N ASP A 322 21.40 -12.02 17.49
CA ASP A 322 22.52 -11.10 17.30
C ASP A 322 22.16 -10.08 16.20
N ASN A 323 21.82 -8.85 16.60
CA ASN A 323 21.16 -7.91 15.72
C ASN A 323 21.90 -6.56 15.68
N THR A 324 22.11 -6.04 14.49
CA THR A 324 22.69 -4.68 14.30
C THR A 324 21.83 -3.86 13.35
N PHE A 325 21.48 -2.64 13.78
CA PHE A 325 20.80 -1.62 12.96
C PHE A 325 21.66 -0.37 12.87
N ALA A 326 21.97 0.07 11.65
CA ALA A 326 22.80 1.25 11.40
C ALA A 326 22.08 2.22 10.46
N HIS A 327 22.01 3.50 10.82
CA HIS A 327 21.35 4.54 10.02
C HIS A 327 19.92 4.15 9.55
N CYS A 328 19.12 3.57 10.45
CA CYS A 328 17.74 3.20 10.14
C CYS A 328 16.75 4.24 10.68
N THR A 329 15.67 4.47 9.93
CA THR A 329 14.49 5.22 10.40
C THR A 329 13.37 4.23 10.68
N ILE A 330 13.07 4.03 11.95
CA ILE A 330 11.98 3.16 12.44
C ILE A 330 10.93 4.08 13.03
N ALA A 331 9.80 4.24 12.30
CA ALA A 331 8.84 5.28 12.68
C ALA A 331 7.39 4.80 12.52
N ARG A 332 6.62 4.87 13.62
CA ARG A 332 5.26 4.38 13.65
C ARG A 332 4.24 5.52 13.74
N PHE A 333 3.77 5.98 12.57
CA PHE A 333 2.65 6.94 12.42
C PHE A 333 1.47 6.26 11.69
N TYR A 334 1.09 5.06 12.15
CA TYR A 334 0.06 4.24 11.53
C TYR A 334 -1.31 4.93 11.57
N PRO A 335 -1.93 5.24 10.39
CA PRO A 335 -3.11 6.09 10.32
C PRO A 335 -4.42 5.37 10.60
N PHE A 336 -4.41 4.03 10.60
CA PHE A 336 -5.63 3.25 10.72
C PHE A 336 -5.96 2.95 12.18
N THR A 337 -7.26 2.83 12.49
CA THR A 337 -7.73 2.42 13.82
C THR A 337 -7.36 0.96 14.11
N GLY A 338 -7.14 0.63 15.38
CA GLY A 338 -6.79 -0.72 15.82
C GLY A 338 -5.31 -1.05 15.82
N GLY A 339 -4.44 -0.09 15.49
CA GLY A 339 -2.99 -0.26 15.68
C GLY A 339 -2.62 -0.40 17.16
N TYR A 340 -1.90 -1.47 17.52
CA TYR A 340 -1.58 -1.83 18.92
C TYR A 340 -0.09 -1.76 19.25
N GLY A 341 0.80 -1.87 18.27
CA GLY A 341 2.25 -1.97 18.45
C GLY A 341 2.97 -0.66 18.72
N VAL A 342 4.28 -0.72 18.74
CA VAL A 342 5.24 0.37 18.92
C VAL A 342 6.23 0.41 17.74
N ALA A 343 7.12 1.41 17.71
CA ALA A 343 8.16 1.45 16.69
C ALA A 343 9.15 0.29 16.85
N LEU A 344 9.60 0.03 18.08
CA LEU A 344 10.56 -1.03 18.38
C LEU A 344 10.11 -1.83 19.60
N ASP A 345 9.95 -3.14 19.45
CA ASP A 345 9.77 -4.10 20.54
C ASP A 345 10.89 -5.14 20.50
N PHE A 346 11.58 -5.37 21.62
CA PHE A 346 12.62 -6.39 21.71
C PHE A 346 12.58 -7.12 23.05
N SER A 347 12.89 -8.42 23.02
CA SER A 347 12.86 -9.28 24.19
C SER A 347 13.90 -10.40 24.10
N ASN A 348 14.19 -11.03 25.23
CA ASN A 348 14.95 -12.29 25.29
C ASN A 348 14.07 -13.52 25.54
N TYR A 349 12.79 -13.43 25.15
CA TYR A 349 11.83 -14.54 25.19
C TYR A 349 10.74 -14.39 24.12
N LEU A 350 10.10 -15.51 23.78
CA LEU A 350 8.91 -15.55 22.93
C LEU A 350 7.88 -16.49 23.56
N GLY A 351 6.84 -15.92 24.17
CA GLY A 351 5.93 -16.69 25.02
C GLY A 351 6.67 -17.35 26.18
N GLU A 352 6.69 -18.68 26.26
CA GLU A 352 7.45 -19.44 27.25
C GLU A 352 8.86 -19.84 26.78
N GLN A 353 9.19 -19.60 25.53
CA GLN A 353 10.47 -19.95 24.93
C GLN A 353 11.54 -18.92 25.31
N ARG A 354 12.69 -19.40 25.79
CA ARG A 354 13.87 -18.60 26.03
C ARG A 354 14.56 -18.30 24.69
N THR A 355 14.81 -17.03 24.42
CA THR A 355 15.49 -16.55 23.21
C THR A 355 16.56 -15.53 23.59
N PRO A 356 17.74 -15.94 24.05
CA PRO A 356 18.77 -15.01 24.52
C PRO A 356 19.06 -13.91 23.50
N LEU A 357 19.09 -12.66 23.95
CA LEU A 357 19.49 -11.50 23.15
C LEU A 357 20.99 -11.28 23.33
N GLU A 358 21.77 -11.92 22.49
CA GLU A 358 23.25 -11.92 22.57
C GLU A 358 23.83 -10.55 22.21
N ARG A 359 23.17 -9.83 21.29
CA ARG A 359 23.51 -8.47 20.91
C ARG A 359 22.32 -7.77 20.26
N LEU A 360 22.13 -6.49 20.57
CA LEU A 360 21.28 -5.58 19.84
C LEU A 360 21.93 -4.20 19.80
N ASP A 361 22.52 -3.84 18.69
CA ASP A 361 23.15 -2.54 18.48
C ASP A 361 22.32 -1.66 17.56
N PHE A 362 21.99 -0.45 18.01
CA PHE A 362 21.44 0.63 17.19
C PHE A 362 22.47 1.75 17.06
N ILE A 363 22.80 2.15 15.83
CA ILE A 363 23.85 3.14 15.51
C ILE A 363 23.25 4.20 14.59
N ASN A 364 23.28 5.47 14.99
CA ASN A 364 22.80 6.59 14.19
C ASN A 364 21.33 6.39 13.70
N CYS A 365 20.47 5.80 14.52
CA CYS A 365 19.11 5.47 14.14
C CYS A 365 18.09 6.50 14.69
N ILE A 366 16.93 6.56 14.04
CA ILE A 366 15.72 7.21 14.54
C ILE A 366 14.72 6.12 14.91
N VAL A 367 14.22 6.13 16.17
CA VAL A 367 13.13 5.27 16.62
C VAL A 367 12.06 6.19 17.24
N THR A 368 10.96 6.41 16.51
CA THR A 368 9.94 7.38 16.87
C THR A 368 8.54 6.96 16.42
N GLY A 369 7.52 7.70 16.84
CA GLY A 369 6.15 7.41 16.45
C GLY A 369 5.12 8.30 17.10
N ASN A 370 3.87 7.83 17.10
CA ASN A 370 2.73 8.62 17.59
C ASN A 370 2.35 8.34 19.04
N LYS A 371 2.97 7.37 19.71
CA LYS A 371 2.76 7.10 21.15
C LYS A 371 3.69 7.95 22.01
N ASP A 372 3.40 8.00 23.31
CA ASP A 372 4.27 8.65 24.28
C ASP A 372 5.55 7.84 24.53
N ASP A 373 5.48 6.53 24.33
CA ASP A 373 6.61 5.61 24.36
C ASP A 373 6.48 4.62 23.20
N ASP A 374 7.43 4.66 22.27
CA ASP A 374 7.46 3.82 21.07
C ASP A 374 8.58 2.77 21.12
N ILE A 375 9.18 2.52 22.30
CA ILE A 375 10.23 1.52 22.51
C ILE A 375 9.87 0.62 23.70
N MET A 376 9.83 -0.69 23.48
CA MET A 376 9.58 -1.70 24.51
C MET A 376 10.75 -2.67 24.56
N GLY A 377 11.45 -2.70 25.70
CA GLY A 377 12.49 -3.69 25.99
C GLY A 377 12.02 -4.62 27.12
N ASN A 378 11.85 -5.90 26.84
CA ASN A 378 11.26 -6.85 27.77
C ASN A 378 12.24 -7.98 28.13
N HIS A 379 12.67 -8.02 29.40
CA HIS A 379 13.53 -9.08 29.93
C HIS A 379 12.69 -10.22 30.51
N SER A 380 13.09 -11.46 30.23
CA SER A 380 12.46 -12.64 30.83
C SER A 380 12.67 -12.70 32.35
N ALA A 381 11.88 -13.56 33.01
CA ALA A 381 12.10 -13.87 34.45
C ALA A 381 13.42 -14.59 34.72
N TYR A 382 14.06 -15.16 33.70
CA TYR A 382 15.36 -15.86 33.80
C TYR A 382 16.48 -14.84 33.61
N THR A 383 16.97 -14.31 34.73
CA THR A 383 17.98 -13.23 34.75
C THR A 383 19.36 -13.65 34.26
N GLU A 384 19.60 -14.94 34.12
CA GLU A 384 20.83 -15.52 33.57
C GLU A 384 20.89 -15.53 32.04
N ASP A 385 19.76 -15.29 31.35
CA ASP A 385 19.71 -15.18 29.90
C ASP A 385 20.26 -13.85 29.43
N ALA A 386 21.06 -13.86 28.38
CA ALA A 386 21.59 -12.65 27.79
C ALA A 386 20.47 -11.67 27.38
N PHE A 387 20.65 -10.42 27.73
CA PHE A 387 19.80 -9.29 27.34
C PHE A 387 20.68 -8.09 27.06
N GLU A 388 21.52 -8.21 26.01
CA GLU A 388 22.53 -7.24 25.64
C GLU A 388 22.01 -6.29 24.56
N TYR A 389 21.84 -5.02 24.89
CA TYR A 389 21.45 -3.98 23.92
C TYR A 389 22.25 -2.69 24.12
N ARG A 390 22.46 -1.95 23.02
CA ARG A 390 23.16 -0.66 23.03
C ARG A 390 22.59 0.28 21.98
N PHE A 391 22.47 1.55 22.31
CA PHE A 391 22.08 2.60 21.38
C PHE A 391 23.19 3.66 21.35
N PHE A 392 23.69 3.96 20.14
CA PHE A 392 24.75 4.93 19.90
C PHE A 392 24.25 6.03 18.98
N ASN A 393 24.27 7.29 19.43
CA ASN A 393 23.86 8.44 18.62
C ASN A 393 22.49 8.22 17.97
N CYS A 394 21.47 7.87 18.76
CA CYS A 394 20.11 7.60 18.29
C CYS A 394 19.12 8.66 18.78
N LEU A 395 18.10 8.94 17.97
CA LEU A 395 16.93 9.71 18.37
C LEU A 395 15.83 8.73 18.81
N LEU A 396 15.45 8.77 20.10
CA LEU A 396 14.59 7.76 20.72
C LEU A 396 13.31 8.39 21.28
N ASN A 397 12.15 7.92 20.85
CA ASN A 397 10.86 8.27 21.42
C ASN A 397 10.50 7.32 22.59
N THR A 398 11.08 7.57 23.72
CA THR A 398 10.82 6.93 25.02
C THR A 398 11.13 7.93 26.13
N PRO A 399 10.58 7.79 27.33
CA PRO A 399 10.98 8.63 28.48
C PRO A 399 12.47 8.47 28.76
N PRO A 400 13.18 9.60 29.03
CA PRO A 400 14.61 9.56 29.29
C PRO A 400 14.94 8.80 30.57
N TYR A 401 15.95 7.95 30.52
CA TYR A 401 16.50 7.27 31.69
C TYR A 401 18.01 7.11 31.58
N ALA A 402 18.70 7.02 32.71
CA ALA A 402 20.14 6.89 32.76
C ALA A 402 20.53 5.41 32.65
N ASP A 403 21.20 5.05 31.57
CA ASP A 403 21.74 3.71 31.33
C ASP A 403 23.04 3.85 30.50
N GLU A 404 24.10 3.16 30.90
CA GLU A 404 25.41 3.20 30.22
C GLU A 404 25.37 2.62 28.79
N ARG A 405 24.33 1.86 28.47
CA ARG A 405 24.08 1.29 27.15
C ARG A 405 23.49 2.31 26.16
N LEU A 406 23.12 3.53 26.61
CA LEU A 406 22.52 4.60 25.82
C LEU A 406 23.50 5.75 25.68
N MET A 407 24.37 5.69 24.67
CA MET A 407 25.47 6.63 24.48
C MET A 407 25.10 7.70 23.44
N ASP A 408 25.22 8.96 23.83
CA ASP A 408 24.97 10.14 22.98
C ASP A 408 23.58 10.13 22.29
N CYS A 409 22.58 9.57 22.97
CA CYS A 409 21.21 9.50 22.47
C CYS A 409 20.42 10.78 22.77
N LEU A 410 19.48 11.11 21.89
CA LEU A 410 18.52 12.20 22.04
C LEU A 410 17.12 11.62 22.34
N TRP A 411 16.40 12.27 23.27
CA TRP A 411 15.07 11.85 23.69
C TRP A 411 13.99 12.62 22.95
N ASP A 412 13.15 11.94 22.17
CA ASP A 412 12.08 12.57 21.36
C ASP A 412 10.70 12.51 22.03
N GLY A 413 10.59 11.80 23.16
CA GLY A 413 9.34 11.65 23.92
C GLY A 413 9.07 12.80 24.89
N GLU A 414 10.11 13.32 25.56
CA GLU A 414 9.94 14.28 26.65
C GLU A 414 9.45 15.66 26.17
N GLY A 415 8.28 16.08 26.66
CA GLY A 415 7.71 17.40 26.36
C GLY A 415 7.27 17.59 24.90
N ARG A 416 7.18 16.53 24.11
CA ARG A 416 6.79 16.58 22.69
C ARG A 416 5.51 15.78 22.45
N THR A 417 4.67 16.33 21.58
CA THR A 417 3.46 15.67 21.09
C THR A 417 3.78 14.81 19.87
N SER A 418 2.85 13.93 19.48
CA SER A 418 2.92 13.19 18.20
C SER A 418 3.07 14.14 17.00
N ALA A 419 2.39 15.29 17.02
CA ALA A 419 2.49 16.30 15.96
C ALA A 419 3.89 16.92 15.88
N ASP A 420 4.54 17.19 17.03
CA ASP A 420 5.91 17.70 17.06
C ASP A 420 6.92 16.69 16.48
N ARG A 421 6.71 15.39 16.74
CA ARG A 421 7.53 14.33 16.19
C ARG A 421 7.31 14.16 14.68
N ALA A 422 6.05 14.19 14.24
CA ALA A 422 5.70 14.14 12.81
C ALA A 422 6.26 15.35 12.04
N ALA A 423 6.30 16.55 12.64
CA ALA A 423 6.89 17.75 12.05
C ALA A 423 8.42 17.64 11.83
N GLY A 424 9.08 16.65 12.43
CA GLY A 424 10.49 16.30 12.15
C GLY A 424 10.71 15.73 10.76
N PHE A 425 9.64 15.44 10.00
CA PHE A 425 9.69 14.87 8.65
C PHE A 425 9.00 15.75 7.62
N GLU A 426 9.43 15.64 6.34
CA GLU A 426 8.85 16.42 5.24
C GLU A 426 8.73 15.59 3.94
N PRO A 427 7.77 15.93 3.05
CA PRO A 427 6.65 16.84 3.32
C PRO A 427 5.79 16.35 4.49
N ALA A 428 4.98 17.24 5.07
CA ALA A 428 4.05 16.87 6.12
C ALA A 428 3.19 15.66 5.72
N PHE A 429 2.88 14.80 6.67
CA PHE A 429 2.06 13.61 6.42
C PHE A 429 0.65 13.99 5.95
N ASP A 430 0.14 13.25 4.98
CA ASP A 430 -1.21 13.40 4.45
C ASP A 430 -2.04 12.16 4.79
N ASP A 431 -2.77 12.23 5.88
CA ASP A 431 -3.63 11.15 6.36
C ASP A 431 -4.81 10.87 5.41
N ALA A 432 -5.28 11.88 4.68
CA ALA A 432 -6.39 11.72 3.75
C ALA A 432 -5.99 10.91 2.50
N GLN A 433 -4.76 11.10 2.05
CA GLN A 433 -4.20 10.36 0.91
C GLN A 433 -3.28 9.21 1.32
N LEU A 434 -3.04 8.99 2.62
CA LEU A 434 -2.14 7.98 3.17
C LEU A 434 -0.70 8.13 2.63
N ILE A 435 -0.20 9.38 2.57
CA ILE A 435 1.16 9.69 2.11
C ILE A 435 2.03 10.03 3.31
N TYR A 436 3.04 9.18 3.55
CA TYR A 436 4.00 9.31 4.64
C TYR A 436 5.41 9.25 4.08
N LYS A 437 6.11 10.38 4.08
CA LYS A 437 7.52 10.46 3.70
C LYS A 437 8.34 10.80 4.94
N PHE A 438 9.51 10.20 5.06
CA PHE A 438 10.34 10.29 6.26
C PHE A 438 11.69 10.98 6.00
N ASN A 439 11.76 11.82 4.95
CA ASN A 439 12.88 12.75 4.78
C ASN A 439 12.87 13.75 5.94
N LEU A 440 14.04 14.19 6.37
CA LEU A 440 14.14 15.08 7.52
C LEU A 440 13.71 16.51 7.17
N SER A 441 12.86 17.11 8.00
CA SER A 441 12.49 18.51 7.89
C SER A 441 13.58 19.42 8.48
N PRO A 442 13.59 20.74 8.17
CA PRO A 442 14.53 21.68 8.80
C PRO A 442 14.42 21.77 10.32
N SER A 443 13.30 21.31 10.90
CA SER A 443 13.05 21.29 12.34
C SER A 443 13.38 19.95 13.01
N SER A 444 13.89 18.99 12.26
CA SER A 444 14.22 17.67 12.80
C SER A 444 15.33 17.74 13.83
N ARG A 445 15.13 17.05 14.95
CA ARG A 445 16.16 16.91 15.99
C ARG A 445 17.28 15.94 15.61
N ALA A 446 17.10 15.18 14.55
CA ALA A 446 18.06 14.22 14.02
C ALA A 446 19.19 14.87 13.19
N LEU A 447 18.99 16.17 12.80
CA LEU A 447 19.93 16.88 11.93
C LEU A 447 21.28 17.07 12.59
N ASN A 448 22.36 16.68 11.90
CA ASN A 448 23.76 16.84 12.32
C ASN A 448 24.03 16.24 13.73
N LYS A 449 23.43 15.08 14.03
CA LYS A 449 23.55 14.42 15.35
C LYS A 449 24.09 12.99 15.27
N GLY A 450 24.32 12.48 14.07
CA GLY A 450 24.97 11.20 13.88
C GLY A 450 26.47 11.23 14.16
N ASN A 451 27.05 10.07 14.40
CA ASN A 451 28.48 9.90 14.61
C ASN A 451 29.20 9.77 13.27
N ALA A 452 30.09 10.72 12.96
CA ALA A 452 30.78 10.80 11.67
C ALA A 452 31.77 9.64 11.43
N GLU A 453 32.45 9.17 12.48
CA GLU A 453 33.40 8.06 12.33
C GLU A 453 32.69 6.75 11.98
N LEU A 454 31.57 6.46 12.68
CA LEU A 454 30.73 5.30 12.42
C LEU A 454 30.06 5.39 11.05
N SER A 455 29.60 6.58 10.63
CA SER A 455 29.03 6.79 9.30
C SER A 455 30.06 6.56 8.19
N ALA A 456 31.27 7.06 8.36
CA ALA A 456 32.35 6.87 7.39
C ALA A 456 32.73 5.38 7.21
N LEU A 457 32.60 4.59 8.28
CA LEU A 457 32.93 3.16 8.27
C LEU A 457 31.78 2.28 7.74
N THR A 458 30.52 2.73 7.89
CA THR A 458 29.35 1.93 7.55
C THR A 458 28.61 2.45 6.32
N TYR A 459 28.02 3.65 6.43
CA TYR A 459 27.21 4.30 5.39
C TYR A 459 27.62 5.75 5.17
N PRO A 460 28.67 6.02 4.38
CA PRO A 460 29.07 7.39 4.04
C PRO A 460 28.05 8.11 3.16
N GLU A 461 27.15 7.36 2.53
CA GLU A 461 26.02 7.87 1.77
C GLU A 461 24.71 7.44 2.41
N ASP A 462 23.68 8.28 2.28
CA ASP A 462 22.34 7.96 2.72
C ASP A 462 21.62 7.02 1.73
N ARG A 463 20.40 6.63 2.04
CA ARG A 463 19.58 5.76 1.19
C ARG A 463 19.34 6.34 -0.22
N LEU A 464 19.43 7.66 -0.40
CA LEU A 464 19.26 8.37 -1.68
C LEU A 464 20.59 8.69 -2.37
N GLY A 465 21.73 8.22 -1.84
CA GLY A 465 23.06 8.47 -2.37
C GLY A 465 23.63 9.85 -2.00
N LYS A 466 23.04 10.54 -1.01
CA LYS A 466 23.58 11.81 -0.52
C LYS A 466 24.74 11.54 0.44
N ASN A 467 25.83 12.27 0.25
CA ASN A 467 27.03 12.16 1.09
C ASN A 467 26.74 12.71 2.51
N ARG A 468 26.77 11.85 3.52
CA ARG A 468 26.56 12.19 4.94
C ARG A 468 27.68 13.01 5.56
N LEU A 469 28.83 13.05 4.93
CA LEU A 469 30.04 13.73 5.41
C LEU A 469 30.27 15.05 4.66
N ALA A 470 29.26 15.56 3.95
CA ALA A 470 29.39 16.75 3.12
C ALA A 470 29.25 18.07 3.90
N ASP A 471 28.64 18.04 5.07
CA ASP A 471 28.39 19.21 5.92
C ASP A 471 28.92 19.03 7.35
N GLU A 472 28.25 19.56 8.38
CA GLU A 472 28.77 19.69 9.74
C GLU A 472 28.94 18.32 10.42
N ALA A 473 27.94 17.44 10.30
CA ALA A 473 27.93 16.08 10.82
C ALA A 473 26.79 15.29 10.14
N PRO A 474 26.87 13.94 10.06
CA PRO A 474 25.79 13.15 9.49
C PRO A 474 24.49 13.27 10.28
N ASP A 475 23.37 13.12 9.58
CA ASP A 475 22.07 13.00 10.21
C ASP A 475 21.87 11.59 10.80
N MET A 476 21.03 11.50 11.84
CA MET A 476 20.51 10.21 12.27
C MET A 476 19.40 9.71 11.30
N GLY A 477 19.28 8.40 11.17
CA GLY A 477 18.30 7.77 10.28
C GLY A 477 18.81 7.50 8.87
N CYS A 478 17.91 7.05 7.98
CA CYS A 478 18.27 6.60 6.64
C CYS A 478 18.28 7.69 5.56
N TYR A 479 17.95 8.92 5.92
CA TYR A 479 17.96 10.08 5.01
C TYR A 479 18.86 11.19 5.53
N GLU A 480 19.60 11.78 4.64
CA GLU A 480 20.46 12.94 4.85
C GLU A 480 19.78 14.20 4.30
N ARG A 481 19.73 15.28 5.10
CA ARG A 481 19.32 16.60 4.65
C ARG A 481 20.56 17.48 4.49
N GLN A 482 20.83 17.91 3.29
CA GLN A 482 21.99 18.77 3.02
C GLN A 482 21.67 20.25 3.31
N ALA A 483 22.71 21.00 3.68
CA ALA A 483 22.58 22.43 3.93
C ALA A 483 22.03 23.16 2.69
N GLY A 484 20.91 23.90 2.88
CA GLY A 484 20.25 24.65 1.81
C GLY A 484 19.06 23.98 1.16
N GLU A 485 18.70 22.78 1.58
CA GLU A 485 17.44 22.10 1.20
C GLU A 485 16.26 22.53 2.08
#